data_758f878ff1d369ebc0a3aa10b2f8b240
#
_entry.id   758f878ff1d369ebc0a3aa10b2f8b240
#
_cell.length_a   1.000
_cell.length_b   1.000
_cell.length_c   1.000
_cell.angle_alpha   90.00
_cell.angle_beta   90.00
_cell.angle_gamma   90.00
#
_symmetry.space_group_name_H-M   'P 1'
#
loop_
_entity.id
_entity.type
_entity.pdbx_description
1 polymer ?
#
loop_
_entity_poly.entity_id
_entity_poly.type
_entity_poly.pdbx_seq_one_letter_code
_entity_poly.pdbx_strand_id
1 'polypeptide(L)'
;RGKEKRHSGDVLNRLEFDVNNVVNFLTETVPNTLSVLALFIGSFCYLFSMDPWLAAIIVFMLPVFILSSKVYVGHMRKLTRQVRNSDSKVQSVLQETIQHRMLIKTMEKDEAMVDRLEGMQSELRHNVVKRTKFSVFSNLILNFGFALGYLVAFLWAAVRMSAGSLSFGGMTAFLQLVNKIQS
;
A
#
# COMPACT_ATOMS: atom_id res chain seq x y z
N ARG A 1 19.05 -14.35 38.10
CA ARG A 1 20.12 -13.63 37.35
C ARG A 1 20.06 -13.83 35.81
N GLY A 2 19.54 -14.97 35.27
CA GLY A 2 19.43 -15.23 33.83
C GLY A 2 18.24 -14.49 33.14
N LYS A 3 17.15 -14.24 33.86
CA LYS A 3 15.96 -13.53 33.33
C LYS A 3 16.18 -12.04 33.19
N GLU A 4 16.96 -11.43 34.07
CA GLU A 4 17.30 -10.00 33.99
C GLU A 4 18.19 -9.66 32.78
N LYS A 5 19.14 -10.54 32.45
CA LYS A 5 20.03 -10.36 31.31
C LYS A 5 19.28 -10.48 29.97
N ARG A 6 18.29 -11.38 29.89
CA ARG A 6 17.41 -11.49 28.70
C ARG A 6 16.51 -10.26 28.53
N HIS A 7 16.03 -9.71 29.64
CA HIS A 7 15.18 -8.52 29.63
C HIS A 7 15.95 -7.27 29.22
N SER A 8 17.18 -7.12 29.70
CA SER A 8 18.02 -5.97 29.34
C SER A 8 18.46 -6.00 27.89
N GLY A 9 18.76 -7.18 27.31
CA GLY A 9 19.10 -7.34 25.91
C GLY A 9 17.92 -7.03 24.97
N ASP A 10 16.72 -7.44 25.36
CA ASP A 10 15.50 -7.18 24.62
C ASP A 10 15.13 -5.68 24.63
N VAL A 11 15.28 -5.03 25.77
CA VAL A 11 15.08 -3.57 25.90
C VAL A 11 16.12 -2.81 25.07
N LEU A 12 17.36 -3.25 25.07
CA LEU A 12 18.42 -2.63 24.30
C LEU A 12 18.17 -2.74 22.79
N ASN A 13 17.75 -3.91 22.32
CA ASN A 13 17.38 -4.14 20.93
C ASN A 13 16.19 -3.28 20.49
N ARG A 14 15.18 -3.16 21.33
CA ARG A 14 14.03 -2.28 21.07
C ARG A 14 14.45 -0.82 21.00
N LEU A 15 15.30 -0.39 21.90
CA LEU A 15 15.80 0.98 21.95
C LEU A 15 16.61 1.32 20.70
N GLU A 16 17.49 0.41 20.28
CA GLU A 16 18.26 0.54 19.05
C GLU A 16 17.37 0.58 17.80
N PHE A 17 16.36 -0.28 17.73
CA PHE A 17 15.37 -0.30 16.65
C PHE A 17 14.58 1.00 16.59
N ASP A 18 14.12 1.50 17.74
CA ASP A 18 13.35 2.76 17.81
C ASP A 18 14.23 3.96 17.43
N VAL A 19 15.49 4.01 17.87
CA VAL A 19 16.44 5.05 17.50
C VAL A 19 16.70 5.01 15.99
N ASN A 20 16.91 3.85 15.39
CA ASN A 20 17.11 3.69 13.96
C ASN A 20 15.87 4.14 13.17
N ASN A 21 14.66 3.81 13.64
CA ASN A 21 13.43 4.27 13.02
C ASN A 21 13.29 5.78 13.07
N VAL A 22 13.62 6.42 14.19
CA VAL A 22 13.58 7.88 14.34
C VAL A 22 14.62 8.54 13.43
N VAL A 23 15.83 8.01 13.37
CA VAL A 23 16.89 8.51 12.49
C VAL A 23 16.47 8.38 11.02
N ASN A 24 15.95 7.24 10.60
CA ASN A 24 15.44 7.04 9.24
C ASN A 24 14.28 7.97 8.92
N PHE A 25 13.37 8.17 9.85
CA PHE A 25 12.27 9.12 9.70
C PHE A 25 12.79 10.54 9.48
N LEU A 26 13.72 11.00 10.31
CA LEU A 26 14.29 12.36 10.21
C LEU A 26 15.16 12.55 8.96
N THR A 27 15.90 11.52 8.53
CA THR A 27 16.86 11.65 7.43
C THR A 27 16.27 11.36 6.06
N GLU A 28 15.24 10.54 5.97
CA GLU A 28 14.64 10.10 4.69
C GLU A 28 13.21 10.58 4.52
N THR A 29 12.35 10.32 5.49
CA THR A 29 10.91 10.59 5.37
C THR A 29 10.61 12.08 5.39
N VAL A 30 11.18 12.82 6.32
CA VAL A 30 10.93 14.27 6.45
C VAL A 30 11.47 15.04 5.24
N PRO A 31 12.75 14.84 4.79
CA PRO A 31 13.24 15.52 3.59
C PRO A 31 12.46 15.15 2.32
N ASN A 32 12.10 13.88 2.13
CA ASN A 32 11.30 13.44 1.00
C ASN A 32 9.91 14.07 1.00
N THR A 33 9.25 14.11 2.15
CA THR A 33 7.92 14.72 2.30
C THR A 33 7.99 16.23 2.00
N LEU A 34 8.99 16.90 2.53
CA LEU A 34 9.19 18.34 2.26
C LEU A 34 9.50 18.60 0.78
N SER A 35 10.30 17.75 0.14
CA SER A 35 10.60 17.86 -1.29
C SER A 35 9.36 17.66 -2.14
N VAL A 36 8.54 16.66 -1.82
CA VAL A 36 7.28 16.38 -2.54
C VAL A 36 6.30 17.53 -2.35
N LEU A 37 6.16 18.06 -1.15
CA LEU A 37 5.30 19.21 -0.87
C LEU A 37 5.77 20.46 -1.61
N ALA A 38 7.06 20.76 -1.58
CA ALA A 38 7.64 21.89 -2.30
C ALA A 38 7.43 21.77 -3.80
N LEU A 39 7.65 20.56 -4.34
CA LEU A 39 7.42 20.28 -5.77
C LEU A 39 5.94 20.43 -6.13
N PHE A 40 5.05 19.93 -5.28
CA PHE A 40 3.60 20.04 -5.49
C PHE A 40 3.15 21.49 -5.48
N ILE A 41 3.58 22.28 -4.50
CA ILE A 41 3.25 23.70 -4.39
C ILE A 41 3.79 24.47 -5.60
N GLY A 42 5.05 24.22 -5.97
CA GLY A 42 5.67 24.85 -7.13
C GLY A 42 4.96 24.50 -8.43
N SER A 43 4.62 23.21 -8.61
CA SER A 43 3.86 22.72 -9.77
C SER A 43 2.47 23.34 -9.83
N PHE A 44 1.79 23.41 -8.71
CA PHE A 44 0.47 24.01 -8.59
C PHE A 44 0.50 25.50 -8.96
N CYS A 45 1.45 26.24 -8.41
CA CYS A 45 1.61 27.67 -8.74
C CYS A 45 1.89 27.87 -10.23
N TYR A 46 2.74 27.02 -10.81
CA TYR A 46 3.06 27.08 -12.24
C TYR A 46 1.84 26.78 -13.11
N LEU A 47 1.09 25.72 -12.80
CA LEU A 47 -0.14 25.37 -13.50
C LEU A 47 -1.22 26.43 -13.33
N PHE A 48 -1.34 27.01 -12.15
CA PHE A 48 -2.29 28.08 -11.89
C PHE A 48 -2.00 29.33 -12.73
N SER A 49 -0.72 29.64 -12.94
CA SER A 49 -0.32 30.77 -13.78
C SER A 49 -0.59 30.50 -15.26
N MET A 50 -0.53 29.24 -15.70
CA MET A 50 -0.79 28.86 -17.08
C MET A 50 -2.29 28.69 -17.38
N ASP A 51 -2.99 27.93 -16.54
CA ASP A 51 -4.40 27.63 -16.71
C ASP A 51 -5.08 27.44 -15.35
N PRO A 52 -5.84 28.44 -14.86
CA PRO A 52 -6.53 28.34 -13.57
C PRO A 52 -7.57 27.20 -13.52
N TRP A 53 -8.17 26.86 -14.65
CA TRP A 53 -9.14 25.77 -14.74
C TRP A 53 -8.51 24.41 -14.44
N LEU A 54 -7.35 24.15 -15.02
CA LEU A 54 -6.63 22.91 -14.80
C LEU A 54 -6.18 22.76 -13.37
N ALA A 55 -5.66 23.83 -12.76
CA ALA A 55 -5.28 23.86 -11.37
C ALA A 55 -6.45 23.60 -10.43
N ALA A 56 -7.62 24.18 -10.73
CA ALA A 56 -8.86 23.95 -9.97
C ALA A 56 -9.31 22.48 -10.05
N ILE A 57 -9.23 21.88 -11.24
CA ILE A 57 -9.57 20.46 -11.44
C ILE A 57 -8.65 19.57 -10.60
N ILE A 58 -7.35 19.83 -10.60
CA ILE A 58 -6.36 19.06 -9.83
C ILE A 58 -6.66 19.17 -8.33
N VAL A 59 -6.92 20.36 -7.82
CA VAL A 59 -7.26 20.56 -6.40
C VAL A 59 -8.56 19.85 -6.05
N PHE A 60 -9.53 19.84 -6.92
CA PHE A 60 -10.81 19.15 -6.70
C PHE A 60 -10.64 17.63 -6.70
N MET A 61 -9.70 17.09 -7.50
CA MET A 61 -9.44 15.66 -7.56
C MET A 61 -8.70 15.13 -6.33
N LEU A 62 -7.95 15.96 -5.62
CA LEU A 62 -7.22 15.53 -4.43
C LEU A 62 -8.10 14.93 -3.33
N PRO A 63 -9.21 15.58 -2.89
CA PRO A 63 -10.10 14.99 -1.89
C PRO A 63 -10.72 13.67 -2.35
N VAL A 64 -11.09 13.58 -3.63
CA VAL A 64 -11.64 12.34 -4.22
C VAL A 64 -10.60 11.22 -4.15
N PHE A 65 -9.34 11.50 -4.48
CA PHE A 65 -8.26 10.53 -4.42
C PHE A 65 -7.99 10.07 -2.98
N ILE A 66 -7.98 11.00 -2.03
CA ILE A 66 -7.78 10.68 -0.61
C ILE A 66 -8.90 9.80 -0.07
N LEU A 67 -10.17 10.10 -0.38
CA LEU A 67 -11.31 9.30 0.02
C LEU A 67 -11.26 7.90 -0.59
N SER A 68 -10.93 7.78 -1.86
CA SER A 68 -10.76 6.50 -2.54
C SER A 68 -9.64 5.68 -1.90
N SER A 69 -8.53 6.31 -1.56
CA SER A 69 -7.41 5.67 -0.88
C SER A 69 -7.80 5.14 0.50
N LYS A 70 -8.58 5.90 1.28
CA LYS A 70 -9.07 5.46 2.59
C LYS A 70 -9.97 4.24 2.48
N VAL A 71 -10.88 4.23 1.52
CA VAL A 71 -11.76 3.07 1.26
C VAL A 71 -10.93 1.85 0.88
N TYR A 72 -9.97 2.02 -0.03
CA TYR A 72 -9.06 0.96 -0.45
C TYR A 72 -8.29 0.37 0.74
N VAL A 73 -7.63 1.21 1.53
CA VAL A 73 -6.84 0.78 2.69
C VAL A 73 -7.71 0.08 3.73
N GLY A 74 -8.91 0.61 4.01
CA GLY A 74 -9.86 0.01 4.95
C GLY A 74 -10.29 -1.39 4.51
N HIS A 75 -10.64 -1.55 3.23
CA HIS A 75 -11.02 -2.84 2.68
C HIS A 75 -9.86 -3.84 2.66
N MET A 76 -8.67 -3.37 2.28
CA MET A 76 -7.47 -4.21 2.27
C MET A 76 -7.07 -4.68 3.67
N ARG A 77 -7.20 -3.83 4.69
CA ARG A 77 -7.00 -4.20 6.09
C ARG A 77 -7.98 -5.29 6.54
N LYS A 78 -9.24 -5.16 6.15
CA LYS A 78 -10.27 -6.18 6.46
C LYS A 78 -9.91 -7.53 5.85
N LEU A 79 -9.53 -7.56 4.57
CA LEU A 79 -9.12 -8.77 3.88
C LEU A 79 -7.85 -9.38 4.49
N THR A 80 -6.88 -8.55 4.82
CA THR A 80 -5.64 -8.99 5.49
C THR A 80 -5.94 -9.59 6.87
N ARG A 81 -6.87 -9.00 7.61
CA ARG A 81 -7.30 -9.53 8.91
C ARG A 81 -7.96 -10.90 8.76
N GLN A 82 -8.81 -11.08 7.76
CA GLN A 82 -9.44 -12.37 7.46
C GLN A 82 -8.40 -13.44 7.14
N VAL A 83 -7.39 -13.10 6.34
CA VAL A 83 -6.27 -14.00 6.03
C VAL A 83 -5.51 -14.38 7.30
N ARG A 84 -5.17 -13.40 8.13
CA ARG A 84 -4.46 -13.64 9.40
C ARG A 84 -5.25 -14.53 10.36
N ASN A 85 -6.56 -14.30 10.47
CA ASN A 85 -7.42 -15.11 11.33
C ASN A 85 -7.50 -16.55 10.82
N SER A 86 -7.63 -16.75 9.53
CA SER A 86 -7.64 -18.09 8.93
C SER A 86 -6.29 -18.78 9.09
N ASP A 87 -5.19 -18.06 8.91
CA ASP A 87 -3.84 -18.59 9.12
C ASP A 87 -3.61 -18.96 10.60
N SER A 88 -4.04 -18.13 11.54
CA SER A 88 -3.96 -18.42 12.97
C SER A 88 -4.73 -19.68 13.35
N LYS A 89 -5.91 -19.89 12.77
CA LYS A 89 -6.70 -21.12 12.98
C LYS A 89 -5.96 -22.35 12.49
N VAL A 90 -5.37 -22.28 11.30
CA VAL A 90 -4.56 -23.39 10.75
C VAL A 90 -3.36 -23.67 11.64
N GLN A 91 -2.65 -22.65 12.06
CA GLN A 91 -1.48 -22.78 12.96
C GLN A 91 -1.87 -23.38 14.31
N SER A 92 -2.98 -22.95 14.90
CA SER A 92 -3.49 -23.48 16.17
C SER A 92 -3.84 -24.96 16.08
N VAL A 93 -4.49 -25.38 15.00
CA VAL A 93 -4.86 -26.79 14.78
C VAL A 93 -3.63 -27.63 14.53
N LEU A 94 -2.68 -27.15 13.74
CA LEU A 94 -1.39 -27.83 13.54
C LEU A 94 -0.63 -28.01 14.85
N GLN A 95 -0.57 -26.99 15.68
CA GLN A 95 0.12 -27.05 16.97
C GLN A 95 -0.59 -28.02 17.92
N GLU A 96 -1.91 -27.97 17.99
CA GLU A 96 -2.71 -28.91 18.77
C GLU A 96 -2.50 -30.36 18.29
N THR A 97 -2.49 -30.58 16.99
CA THR A 97 -2.24 -31.90 16.38
C THR A 97 -0.86 -32.43 16.72
N ILE A 98 0.16 -31.59 16.71
CA ILE A 98 1.54 -31.98 17.09
C ILE A 98 1.63 -32.31 18.58
N GLN A 99 1.00 -31.51 19.46
CA GLN A 99 1.02 -31.73 20.90
C GLN A 99 0.26 -33.00 21.32
N HIS A 100 -0.81 -33.32 20.63
CA HIS A 100 -1.69 -34.43 20.96
C HIS A 100 -1.61 -35.60 19.96
N ARG A 101 -0.52 -35.69 19.23
CA ARG A 101 -0.32 -36.71 18.20
C ARG A 101 -0.51 -38.14 18.71
N MET A 102 -0.04 -38.46 19.91
CA MET A 102 -0.22 -39.77 20.52
C MET A 102 -1.68 -40.06 20.88
N LEU A 103 -2.40 -39.08 21.40
CA LEU A 103 -3.81 -39.18 21.78
C LEU A 103 -4.69 -39.35 20.55
N ILE A 104 -4.41 -38.65 19.46
CA ILE A 104 -5.16 -38.75 18.20
C ILE A 104 -4.97 -40.13 17.56
N LYS A 105 -3.76 -40.67 17.57
CA LYS A 105 -3.48 -42.03 17.09
C LYS A 105 -4.26 -43.10 17.87
N THR A 106 -4.35 -42.94 19.19
CA THR A 106 -5.01 -43.88 20.08
C THR A 106 -6.55 -43.82 19.95
N MET A 107 -7.10 -42.71 19.51
CA MET A 107 -8.56 -42.47 19.40
C MET A 107 -9.13 -42.64 17.99
N GLU A 108 -8.36 -43.09 17.01
CA GLU A 108 -8.74 -43.26 15.61
C GLU A 108 -9.42 -42.02 14.98
N LYS A 109 -9.00 -40.81 15.40
CA LYS A 109 -9.55 -39.54 14.94
C LYS A 109 -8.75 -38.89 13.81
N ASP A 110 -7.84 -39.63 13.19
CA ASP A 110 -6.95 -39.10 12.15
C ASP A 110 -7.72 -38.52 10.95
N GLU A 111 -8.79 -39.22 10.49
CA GLU A 111 -9.60 -38.78 9.36
C GLU A 111 -10.37 -37.49 9.66
N ALA A 112 -10.98 -37.42 10.84
CA ALA A 112 -11.72 -36.21 11.26
C ALA A 112 -10.80 -34.98 11.41
N MET A 113 -9.57 -35.20 11.88
CA MET A 113 -8.57 -34.14 11.99
C MET A 113 -8.06 -33.66 10.63
N VAL A 114 -7.83 -34.56 9.69
CA VAL A 114 -7.42 -34.25 8.33
C VAL A 114 -8.53 -33.46 7.63
N ASP A 115 -9.81 -33.90 7.75
CA ASP A 115 -10.94 -33.18 7.18
C ASP A 115 -11.08 -31.75 7.75
N ARG A 116 -10.91 -31.63 9.05
CA ARG A 116 -10.94 -30.32 9.72
C ARG A 116 -9.83 -29.42 9.22
N LEU A 117 -8.62 -29.95 9.09
CA LEU A 117 -7.45 -29.21 8.60
C LEU A 117 -7.64 -28.79 7.14
N GLU A 118 -8.15 -29.69 6.28
CA GLU A 118 -8.45 -29.39 4.88
C GLU A 118 -9.50 -28.28 4.76
N GLY A 119 -10.56 -28.32 5.58
CA GLY A 119 -11.57 -27.28 5.64
C GLY A 119 -10.98 -25.91 6.00
N MET A 120 -10.11 -25.86 7.00
CA MET A 120 -9.44 -24.64 7.42
C MET A 120 -8.45 -24.12 6.36
N GLN A 121 -7.69 -25.00 5.72
CA GLN A 121 -6.79 -24.63 4.64
C GLN A 121 -7.55 -24.13 3.41
N SER A 122 -8.72 -24.71 3.11
CA SER A 122 -9.60 -24.25 2.04
C SER A 122 -10.11 -22.84 2.33
N GLU A 123 -10.52 -22.56 3.56
CA GLU A 123 -10.94 -21.22 3.99
C GLU A 123 -9.79 -20.21 3.88
N LEU A 124 -8.58 -20.59 4.32
CA LEU A 124 -7.39 -19.75 4.20
C LEU A 124 -7.09 -19.44 2.74
N ARG A 125 -7.09 -20.44 1.86
CA ARG A 125 -6.88 -20.25 0.42
C ARG A 125 -7.93 -19.34 -0.19
N HIS A 126 -9.21 -19.49 0.19
CA HIS A 126 -10.29 -18.64 -0.28
C HIS A 126 -10.03 -17.17 0.10
N ASN A 127 -9.64 -16.91 1.35
CA ASN A 127 -9.33 -15.57 1.83
C ASN A 127 -8.10 -14.98 1.16
N VAL A 128 -7.05 -15.77 0.95
CA VAL A 128 -5.83 -15.34 0.24
C VAL A 128 -6.15 -14.99 -1.21
N VAL A 129 -6.93 -15.84 -1.91
CA VAL A 129 -7.34 -15.58 -3.30
C VAL A 129 -8.19 -14.33 -3.38
N LYS A 130 -9.13 -14.14 -2.47
CA LYS A 130 -9.97 -12.94 -2.40
C LYS A 130 -9.15 -11.67 -2.21
N ARG A 131 -8.19 -11.70 -1.29
CA ARG A 131 -7.25 -10.59 -1.07
C ARG A 131 -6.40 -10.30 -2.30
N THR A 132 -5.86 -11.35 -2.93
CA THR A 132 -5.01 -11.23 -4.12
C THR A 132 -5.80 -10.66 -5.29
N LYS A 133 -7.01 -11.15 -5.54
CA LYS A 133 -7.89 -10.63 -6.59
C LYS A 133 -8.20 -9.16 -6.39
N PHE A 134 -8.51 -8.75 -5.17
CA PHE A 134 -8.76 -7.35 -4.84
C PHE A 134 -7.53 -6.49 -5.07
N SER A 135 -6.36 -6.95 -4.63
CA SER A 135 -5.09 -6.25 -4.82
C SER A 135 -4.75 -6.08 -6.31
N VAL A 136 -4.84 -7.15 -7.09
CA VAL A 136 -4.56 -7.12 -8.54
C VAL A 136 -5.53 -6.19 -9.25
N PHE A 137 -6.82 -6.30 -8.97
CA PHE A 137 -7.86 -5.46 -9.58
C PHE A 137 -7.65 -3.98 -9.24
N SER A 138 -7.34 -3.66 -7.98
CA SER A 138 -7.07 -2.30 -7.55
C SER A 138 -5.81 -1.73 -8.20
N ASN A 139 -4.74 -2.52 -8.32
CA ASN A 139 -3.52 -2.10 -8.99
C ASN A 139 -3.74 -1.85 -10.48
N LEU A 140 -4.55 -2.67 -11.14
CA LEU A 140 -4.92 -2.47 -12.54
C LEU A 140 -5.71 -1.16 -12.72
N ILE A 141 -6.67 -0.88 -11.85
CA ILE A 141 -7.45 0.36 -11.90
C ILE A 141 -6.54 1.57 -11.67
N LEU A 142 -5.64 1.51 -10.68
CA LEU A 142 -4.71 2.61 -10.39
C LEU A 142 -3.77 2.85 -11.57
N ASN A 143 -3.17 1.81 -12.13
CA ASN A 143 -2.28 1.92 -13.28
C ASN A 143 -2.99 2.47 -14.50
N PHE A 144 -4.21 2.02 -14.76
CA PHE A 144 -5.04 2.53 -15.85
C PHE A 144 -5.40 4.00 -15.63
N GLY A 145 -5.75 4.39 -14.39
CA GLY A 145 -6.02 5.77 -14.04
C GLY A 145 -4.81 6.68 -14.24
N PHE A 146 -3.63 6.24 -13.84
CA PHE A 146 -2.38 6.97 -14.06
C PHE A 146 -2.05 7.10 -15.55
N ALA A 147 -2.23 6.03 -16.31
CA ALA A 147 -2.01 6.05 -17.77
C ALA A 147 -2.97 7.01 -18.47
N LEU A 148 -4.25 7.01 -18.11
CA LEU A 148 -5.24 7.94 -18.63
C LEU A 148 -4.91 9.38 -18.24
N GLY A 149 -4.54 9.63 -16.99
CA GLY A 149 -4.14 10.94 -16.51
C GLY A 149 -2.94 11.49 -17.28
N TYR A 150 -1.93 10.65 -17.52
CA TYR A 150 -0.78 11.01 -18.32
C TYR A 150 -1.15 11.31 -19.77
N LEU A 151 -2.00 10.49 -20.38
CA LEU A 151 -2.46 10.68 -21.74
C LEU A 151 -3.25 12.00 -21.90
N VAL A 152 -4.15 12.29 -20.96
CA VAL A 152 -4.92 13.55 -20.95
C VAL A 152 -3.98 14.75 -20.81
N ALA A 153 -3.01 14.67 -19.92
CA ALA A 153 -2.00 15.72 -19.74
C ALA A 153 -1.16 15.92 -21.01
N PHE A 154 -0.77 14.85 -21.67
CA PHE A 154 -0.02 14.90 -22.93
C PHE A 154 -0.83 15.56 -24.04
N LEU A 155 -2.09 15.16 -24.21
CA LEU A 155 -2.99 15.74 -25.22
C LEU A 155 -3.23 17.23 -24.96
N TRP A 156 -3.46 17.62 -23.71
CA TRP A 156 -3.60 19.01 -23.33
C TRP A 156 -2.36 19.82 -23.67
N ALA A 157 -1.17 19.30 -23.32
CA ALA A 157 0.09 19.95 -23.63
C ALA A 157 0.32 20.07 -25.13
N ALA A 158 -0.02 19.04 -25.91
CA ALA A 158 0.09 19.04 -27.37
C ALA A 158 -0.85 20.08 -27.99
N VAL A 159 -2.08 20.18 -27.53
CA VAL A 159 -3.05 21.19 -28.00
C VAL A 159 -2.55 22.60 -27.68
N ARG A 160 -2.03 22.83 -26.49
CA ARG A 160 -1.47 24.13 -26.09
C ARG A 160 -0.23 24.48 -26.89
N MET A 161 0.61 23.50 -27.20
CA MET A 161 1.81 23.69 -28.03
C MET A 161 1.42 24.04 -29.48
N SER A 162 0.42 23.39 -30.06
CA SER A 162 -0.08 23.70 -31.41
C SER A 162 -0.75 25.07 -31.49
N ALA A 163 -1.38 25.52 -30.39
CA ALA A 163 -1.96 26.87 -30.28
C ALA A 163 -0.90 27.96 -30.04
N GLY A 164 0.38 27.61 -29.89
CA GLY A 164 1.45 28.57 -29.66
C GLY A 164 1.53 29.12 -28.24
N SER A 165 0.69 28.66 -27.31
CA SER A 165 0.68 29.12 -25.92
C SER A 165 1.65 28.37 -25.00
N LEU A 166 2.29 27.29 -25.51
CA LEU A 166 3.28 26.50 -24.78
C LEU A 166 4.47 26.20 -25.67
N SER A 167 5.68 26.38 -25.17
CA SER A 167 6.90 26.01 -25.87
C SER A 167 7.19 24.50 -25.70
N PHE A 168 8.04 23.93 -26.56
CA PHE A 168 8.47 22.54 -26.45
C PHE A 168 9.12 22.26 -25.09
N GLY A 169 9.94 23.20 -24.59
CA GLY A 169 10.52 23.11 -23.23
C GLY A 169 9.48 23.14 -22.14
N GLY A 170 8.44 23.98 -22.26
CA GLY A 170 7.31 24.01 -21.34
C GLY A 170 6.51 22.71 -21.32
N MET A 171 6.28 22.12 -22.49
CA MET A 171 5.62 20.81 -22.60
C MET A 171 6.44 19.71 -21.91
N THR A 172 7.74 19.65 -22.14
CA THR A 172 8.64 18.69 -21.49
C THR A 172 8.64 18.85 -19.98
N ALA A 173 8.73 20.08 -19.48
CA ALA A 173 8.67 20.39 -18.04
C ALA A 173 7.32 19.96 -17.45
N PHE A 174 6.21 20.23 -18.13
CA PHE A 174 4.87 19.83 -17.68
C PHE A 174 4.72 18.32 -17.58
N LEU A 175 5.18 17.57 -18.57
CA LEU A 175 5.13 16.11 -18.57
C LEU A 175 6.00 15.51 -17.47
N GLN A 176 7.18 16.08 -17.21
CA GLN A 176 8.03 15.65 -16.11
C GLN A 176 7.37 15.89 -14.76
N LEU A 177 6.69 17.03 -14.58
CA LEU A 177 5.96 17.34 -13.34
C LEU A 177 4.80 16.36 -13.12
N VAL A 178 4.03 16.05 -14.15
CA VAL A 178 2.94 15.07 -14.09
C VAL A 178 3.48 13.69 -13.70
N ASN A 179 4.58 13.27 -14.31
CA ASN A 179 5.26 12.01 -13.97
C ASN A 179 5.69 11.96 -12.49
N LYS A 180 6.27 13.01 -11.98
CA LYS A 180 6.70 13.09 -10.58
C LYS A 180 5.53 13.08 -9.59
N ILE A 181 4.41 13.70 -9.93
CA ILE A 181 3.20 13.70 -9.09
C ILE A 181 2.60 12.30 -9.02
N GLN A 182 2.67 11.54 -10.13
CA GLN A 182 2.15 10.17 -10.19
C GLN A 182 3.07 9.13 -9.56
N SER A 183 4.32 9.43 -9.43
CA SER A 183 5.26 8.54 -8.75
C SER A 183 5.28 8.77 -7.23
#